data_d72e542683d6f41406c2983ab6e15b00
#
_entry.id   d72e542683d6f41406c2983ab6e15b00
#
_cell.length_a   1.000
_cell.length_b   1.000
_cell.length_c   1.000
_cell.angle_alpha   90.00
_cell.angle_beta   90.00
_cell.angle_gamma   90.00
#
_symmetry.space_group_name_H-M   'P 1'
#
loop_
_entity.id
_entity.type
_entity.pdbx_description
1 polymer ?
#
loop_
_entity_poly.entity_id
_entity_poly.type
_entity_poly.pdbx_seq_one_letter_code
_entity_poly.pdbx_strand_id
1 'polypeptide(L)'
;MKKLHTLLAASLFAVAGTALAHGDDHAHTPRHGGVVTEVKDMDYELVAKPGVVQLYLRDHGKPADVAKASAKLTLLAGTDKQDVELKPAGDKLEAAGNFKTAAGTKAVVVVRRDGKPASTARFTLR
;
A
#
# COMPACT_ATOMS: atom_id res chain seq x y z
N MET A 1 -55.41 39.29 -32.71
CA MET A 1 -54.58 39.09 -31.69
C MET A 1 -53.91 37.87 -31.59
N LYS A 2 -52.70 37.95 -31.68
CA LYS A 2 -51.92 36.82 -31.60
C LYS A 2 -51.41 36.68 -30.26
N LYS A 3 -51.54 35.54 -29.74
CA LYS A 3 -50.87 35.27 -28.53
C LYS A 3 -49.64 34.54 -28.81
N LEU A 4 -48.65 35.11 -28.49
CA LEU A 4 -47.39 34.45 -28.61
C LEU A 4 -47.09 33.72 -27.36
N HIS A 5 -47.14 32.47 -27.45
CA HIS A 5 -46.77 31.66 -26.33
C HIS A 5 -45.34 31.29 -26.47
N THR A 6 -44.57 31.98 -25.77
CA THR A 6 -43.19 31.62 -25.70
C THR A 6 -43.07 30.39 -24.84
N LEU A 7 -42.80 29.33 -25.50
CA LEU A 7 -42.54 28.13 -24.79
C LEU A 7 -41.12 28.20 -24.28
N LEU A 8 -41.03 28.39 -23.04
CA LEU A 8 -39.73 28.34 -22.41
C LEU A 8 -39.38 26.89 -22.20
N ALA A 9 -38.54 26.41 -23.04
CA ALA A 9 -37.99 25.10 -22.82
C ALA A 9 -36.97 25.20 -21.72
N ALA A 10 -37.33 24.77 -20.59
CA ALA A 10 -36.38 24.62 -19.53
C ALA A 10 -35.53 23.41 -19.85
N SER A 11 -34.38 23.69 -20.33
CA SER A 11 -33.41 22.60 -20.48
C SER A 11 -32.93 22.23 -19.11
N LEU A 12 -33.40 21.13 -18.71
CA LEU A 12 -32.92 20.55 -17.49
C LEU A 12 -31.55 19.91 -17.75
N PHE A 13 -30.55 20.53 -17.26
CA PHE A 13 -29.28 19.90 -17.31
C PHE A 13 -29.15 19.01 -16.12
N ALA A 14 -29.36 17.77 -16.33
CA ALA A 14 -28.95 16.80 -15.35
C ALA A 14 -27.47 16.71 -15.45
N VAL A 15 -26.81 17.39 -14.59
CA VAL A 15 -25.41 17.11 -14.39
C VAL A 15 -25.34 15.80 -13.66
N ALA A 16 -25.09 14.79 -14.40
CA ALA A 16 -24.74 13.55 -13.79
C ALA A 16 -23.41 13.77 -13.09
N GLY A 17 -23.48 13.97 -11.82
CA GLY A 17 -22.28 13.96 -11.03
C GLY A 17 -21.64 12.60 -11.19
N THR A 18 -20.49 12.57 -11.75
CA THR A 18 -19.72 11.36 -11.78
C THR A 18 -19.29 11.06 -10.38
N ALA A 19 -20.03 10.23 -9.73
CA ALA A 19 -19.58 9.68 -8.49
C ALA A 19 -18.47 8.73 -8.84
N LEU A 20 -17.29 9.17 -8.64
CA LEU A 20 -16.16 8.29 -8.72
C LEU A 20 -16.10 7.56 -7.43
N ALA A 21 -16.68 6.42 -7.41
CA ALA A 21 -16.53 5.56 -6.26
C ALA A 21 -15.13 5.01 -6.30
N HIS A 22 -14.27 5.63 -5.58
CA HIS A 22 -12.96 5.08 -5.32
C HIS A 22 -13.01 4.32 -4.03
N GLY A 23 -13.79 3.26 -4.00
CA GLY A 23 -13.85 2.40 -2.84
C GLY A 23 -12.53 1.76 -2.50
N ASP A 24 -11.61 1.81 -3.45
CA ASP A 24 -10.33 1.18 -3.26
C ASP A 24 -9.35 2.03 -2.45
N ASP A 25 -9.62 3.32 -2.30
CA ASP A 25 -8.72 4.20 -1.57
C ASP A 25 -8.55 3.79 -0.12
N HIS A 26 -9.53 3.14 0.46
CA HIS A 26 -9.46 2.68 1.83
C HIS A 26 -8.55 1.49 2.02
N ALA A 27 -8.36 0.69 0.97
CA ALA A 27 -7.53 -0.51 1.04
C ALA A 27 -6.05 -0.17 1.18
N HIS A 28 -5.66 1.02 0.72
CA HIS A 28 -4.25 1.41 0.70
C HIS A 28 -3.86 2.29 1.87
N THR A 29 -4.73 2.42 2.86
CA THR A 29 -4.43 3.23 4.03
C THR A 29 -3.57 2.45 5.00
N PRO A 30 -2.48 3.05 5.51
CA PRO A 30 -1.69 2.39 6.54
C PRO A 30 -2.52 2.11 7.80
N ARG A 31 -2.35 0.93 8.34
CA ARG A 31 -3.05 0.52 9.56
C ARG A 31 -2.12 0.41 10.76
N HIS A 32 -0.82 0.47 10.50
CA HIS A 32 0.20 0.29 11.53
C HIS A 32 1.19 1.46 11.55
N GLY A 33 0.82 2.57 10.90
CA GLY A 33 1.68 3.75 10.87
C GLY A 33 2.84 3.65 9.89
N GLY A 34 2.79 2.72 8.97
CA GLY A 34 3.84 2.51 7.99
C GLY A 34 3.57 3.16 6.65
N VAL A 35 4.25 2.69 5.63
CA VAL A 35 4.09 3.10 4.24
C VAL A 35 3.50 1.94 3.47
N VAL A 36 2.48 2.22 2.65
CA VAL A 36 1.77 1.18 1.90
C VAL A 36 2.14 1.25 0.43
N THR A 37 2.39 0.08 -0.14
CA THR A 37 2.56 -0.11 -1.59
C THR A 37 1.65 -1.26 -2.02
N GLU A 38 0.90 -1.04 -3.09
CA GLU A 38 0.07 -2.10 -3.66
C GLU A 38 0.86 -2.87 -4.72
N VAL A 39 0.79 -4.19 -4.65
CA VAL A 39 1.38 -5.08 -5.65
C VAL A 39 0.39 -6.20 -5.93
N LYS A 40 -0.10 -6.30 -7.16
CA LYS A 40 -1.00 -7.37 -7.60
C LYS A 40 -2.21 -7.52 -6.67
N ASP A 41 -2.89 -6.42 -6.42
CA ASP A 41 -4.11 -6.37 -5.60
C ASP A 41 -3.88 -6.66 -4.11
N MET A 42 -2.64 -6.71 -3.68
CA MET A 42 -2.31 -6.84 -2.26
C MET A 42 -1.65 -5.58 -1.75
N ASP A 43 -1.97 -5.22 -0.53
CA ASP A 43 -1.32 -4.11 0.16
C ASP A 43 -0.16 -4.64 0.99
N TYR A 44 0.99 -4.04 0.79
CA TYR A 44 2.19 -4.29 1.59
C TYR A 44 2.44 -3.05 2.42
N GLU A 45 2.37 -3.18 3.72
CA GLU A 45 2.66 -2.07 4.63
C GLU A 45 3.97 -2.31 5.34
N LEU A 46 4.94 -1.44 5.09
CA LEU A 46 6.26 -1.51 5.72
C LEU A 46 6.32 -0.52 6.89
N VAL A 47 6.57 -1.03 8.06
CA VAL A 47 6.82 -0.25 9.27
C VAL A 47 8.30 -0.37 9.58
N ALA A 48 9.04 0.70 9.38
CA ALA A 48 10.49 0.68 9.56
C ALA A 48 10.89 1.63 10.68
N LYS A 49 11.48 1.07 11.72
CA LYS A 49 12.00 1.80 12.88
C LYS A 49 13.46 1.41 13.08
N PRO A 50 14.25 2.23 13.78
CA PRO A 50 15.67 1.90 13.95
C PRO A 50 15.94 0.54 14.56
N GLY A 51 15.06 0.05 15.41
CA GLY A 51 15.27 -1.23 16.11
C GLY A 51 14.47 -2.40 15.54
N VAL A 52 13.51 -2.15 14.67
CA VAL A 52 12.64 -3.21 14.16
C VAL A 52 12.05 -2.81 12.82
N VAL A 53 11.95 -3.77 11.92
CA VAL A 53 11.25 -3.60 10.65
C VAL A 53 10.16 -4.66 10.58
N GLN A 54 8.95 -4.25 10.20
CA GLN A 54 7.79 -5.11 10.11
C GLN A 54 7.13 -4.93 8.76
N LEU A 55 6.66 -6.03 8.18
CA LEU A 55 5.92 -6.01 6.93
C LEU A 55 4.59 -6.71 7.13
N TYR A 56 3.51 -5.99 6.86
CA TYR A 56 2.15 -6.51 6.91
C TYR A 56 1.62 -6.69 5.50
N LEU A 57 1.01 -7.83 5.24
CA LEU A 57 0.40 -8.13 3.94
C LEU A 57 -1.11 -8.21 4.11
N ARG A 58 -1.85 -7.50 3.26
CA ARG A 58 -3.31 -7.55 3.24
C ARG A 58 -3.79 -7.92 1.84
N ASP A 59 -4.72 -8.84 1.80
CA ASP A 59 -5.39 -9.25 0.57
C ASP A 59 -6.83 -8.75 0.65
N HIS A 60 -7.19 -7.81 -0.22
CA HIS A 60 -8.51 -7.17 -0.20
C HIS A 60 -8.88 -6.63 1.19
N GLY A 61 -7.91 -6.00 1.86
CA GLY A 61 -8.12 -5.39 3.16
C GLY A 61 -8.05 -6.34 4.34
N LYS A 62 -7.85 -7.62 4.12
CA LYS A 62 -7.75 -8.64 5.18
C LYS A 62 -6.30 -9.09 5.34
N PRO A 63 -5.87 -9.36 6.57
CA PRO A 63 -4.53 -9.90 6.78
C PRO A 63 -4.32 -11.20 5.99
N ALA A 64 -3.22 -11.26 5.27
CA ALA A 64 -2.82 -12.48 4.57
C ALA A 64 -2.07 -13.40 5.54
N ASP A 65 -2.15 -14.70 5.29
CA ASP A 65 -1.41 -15.67 6.07
C ASP A 65 0.08 -15.58 5.69
N VAL A 66 0.92 -15.31 6.66
CA VAL A 66 2.36 -15.18 6.46
C VAL A 66 3.16 -16.28 7.16
N ALA A 67 2.49 -17.29 7.70
CA ALA A 67 3.15 -18.33 8.48
C ALA A 67 4.23 -19.07 7.70
N LYS A 68 4.04 -19.22 6.38
CA LYS A 68 5.00 -19.87 5.49
C LYS A 68 5.62 -18.89 4.51
N ALA A 69 5.69 -17.62 4.89
CA ALA A 69 6.27 -16.59 4.05
C ALA A 69 7.66 -16.22 4.54
N SER A 70 8.42 -15.61 3.67
CA SER A 70 9.69 -14.98 4.01
C SER A 70 9.83 -13.74 3.14
N ALA A 71 10.66 -12.82 3.58
CA ALA A 71 10.93 -11.62 2.80
C ALA A 71 12.37 -11.20 2.96
N LYS A 72 12.91 -10.62 1.90
CA LYS A 72 14.21 -9.99 1.93
C LYS A 72 14.01 -8.51 1.67
N LEU A 73 14.41 -7.70 2.62
CA LEU A 73 14.34 -6.25 2.56
C LEU A 73 15.72 -5.70 2.25
N THR A 74 15.78 -4.76 1.32
CA THR A 74 16.98 -3.97 1.06
C THR A 74 16.66 -2.52 1.39
N LEU A 75 17.42 -1.93 2.31
CA LEU A 75 17.33 -0.53 2.67
C LEU A 75 18.47 0.23 2.00
N LEU A 76 18.12 1.34 1.34
CA LEU A 76 19.09 2.23 0.70
C LEU A 76 18.97 3.61 1.33
N ALA A 77 19.88 3.92 2.24
CA ALA A 77 19.95 5.21 2.91
C ALA A 77 21.17 5.97 2.36
N GLY A 78 20.93 6.83 1.39
CA GLY A 78 22.04 7.46 0.67
C GLY A 78 22.84 6.43 -0.09
N THR A 79 24.11 6.29 0.25
CA THR A 79 24.99 5.27 -0.33
C THR A 79 25.08 3.99 0.51
N ASP A 80 24.42 3.98 1.65
CA ASP A 80 24.46 2.82 2.55
C ASP A 80 23.38 1.82 2.16
N LYS A 81 23.78 0.59 1.91
CA LYS A 81 22.89 -0.50 1.57
C LYS A 81 22.87 -1.51 2.70
N GLN A 82 21.67 -1.93 3.09
CA GLN A 82 21.50 -2.90 4.15
C GLN A 82 20.49 -3.95 3.72
N ASP A 83 20.87 -5.22 3.76
CA ASP A 83 19.99 -6.35 3.47
C ASP A 83 19.51 -6.97 4.77
N VAL A 84 18.21 -7.23 4.85
CA VAL A 84 17.56 -7.72 6.06
C VAL A 84 16.61 -8.86 5.68
N GLU A 85 16.68 -9.96 6.42
CA GLU A 85 15.70 -11.04 6.27
C GLU A 85 14.57 -10.84 7.26
N LEU A 86 13.34 -10.90 6.76
CA LEU A 86 12.14 -10.85 7.57
C LEU A 86 11.55 -12.24 7.69
N LYS A 87 11.13 -12.59 8.90
CA LYS A 87 10.59 -13.91 9.21
C LYS A 87 9.20 -13.77 9.84
N PRO A 88 8.36 -14.80 9.73
CA PRO A 88 7.03 -14.76 10.32
C PRO A 88 7.07 -14.48 11.81
N ALA A 89 6.23 -13.54 12.24
CA ALA A 89 6.05 -13.17 13.64
C ALA A 89 4.58 -12.83 13.85
N GLY A 90 3.75 -13.85 14.07
CA GLY A 90 2.31 -13.66 14.17
C GLY A 90 1.70 -13.33 12.82
N ASP A 91 1.08 -12.18 12.73
CA ASP A 91 0.38 -11.72 11.53
C ASP A 91 1.26 -10.89 10.58
N LYS A 92 2.57 -10.88 10.80
CA LYS A 92 3.50 -10.05 10.03
C LYS A 92 4.82 -10.78 9.83
N LEU A 93 5.66 -10.20 8.96
CA LEU A 93 7.06 -10.58 8.84
C LEU A 93 7.89 -9.51 9.53
N GLU A 94 8.93 -9.92 10.26
CA GLU A 94 9.64 -9.01 11.14
C GLU A 94 11.13 -9.34 11.22
N ALA A 95 11.93 -8.30 11.47
CA ALA A 95 13.33 -8.44 11.84
C ALA A 95 13.68 -7.37 12.86
N ALA A 96 14.45 -7.77 13.87
CA ALA A 96 15.02 -6.86 14.86
C ALA A 96 16.49 -6.61 14.54
N GLY A 97 17.00 -5.45 14.87
CA GLY A 97 18.39 -5.11 14.60
C GLY A 97 18.63 -3.61 14.70
N ASN A 98 19.57 -3.13 13.90
CA ASN A 98 19.87 -1.71 13.79
C ASN A 98 19.73 -1.32 12.33
N PHE A 99 18.75 -0.45 12.06
CA PHE A 99 18.39 -0.10 10.70
C PHE A 99 18.42 1.41 10.49
N LYS A 100 18.86 1.83 9.31
CA LYS A 100 18.79 3.22 8.89
C LYS A 100 17.43 3.44 8.24
N THR A 101 16.56 4.16 8.95
CA THR A 101 15.17 4.30 8.55
C THR A 101 14.73 5.76 8.43
N ALA A 102 15.68 6.66 8.19
CA ALA A 102 15.37 8.08 8.04
C ALA A 102 14.44 8.32 6.85
N ALA A 103 13.70 9.42 6.91
CA ALA A 103 12.82 9.84 5.82
C ALA A 103 13.63 9.92 4.51
N GLY A 104 13.04 9.42 3.44
CA GLY A 104 13.70 9.39 2.13
C GLY A 104 14.47 8.11 1.85
N THR A 105 14.69 7.25 2.84
CA THR A 105 15.31 5.95 2.61
C THR A 105 14.44 5.12 1.66
N LYS A 106 15.08 4.51 0.66
CA LYS A 106 14.39 3.61 -0.26
C LYS A 106 14.41 2.21 0.30
N ALA A 107 13.32 1.51 0.14
CA ALA A 107 13.20 0.12 0.59
C ALA A 107 12.65 -0.74 -0.54
N VAL A 108 13.26 -1.90 -0.74
CA VAL A 108 12.78 -2.89 -1.70
C VAL A 108 12.59 -4.19 -0.94
N VAL A 109 11.41 -4.76 -1.04
CA VAL A 109 11.08 -6.01 -0.37
C VAL A 109 10.72 -7.05 -1.41
N VAL A 110 11.38 -8.20 -1.35
CA VAL A 110 10.99 -9.36 -2.13
C VAL A 110 10.33 -10.35 -1.19
N VAL A 111 9.07 -10.64 -1.44
CA VAL A 111 8.27 -11.53 -0.59
C VAL A 111 8.08 -12.86 -1.30
N ARG A 112 8.32 -13.94 -0.59
CA ARG A 112 8.06 -15.30 -1.05
C ARG A 112 7.02 -15.92 -0.16
N ARG A 113 5.95 -16.42 -0.76
CA ARG A 113 4.90 -17.14 -0.05
C ARG A 113 4.79 -18.54 -0.62
N ASP A 114 4.41 -19.47 0.24
CA ASP A 114 4.28 -20.87 -0.16
C ASP A 114 3.31 -21.04 -1.33
N GLY A 115 3.76 -21.74 -2.37
CA GLY A 115 2.95 -21.99 -3.54
C GLY A 115 2.66 -20.80 -4.45
N LYS A 116 3.33 -19.67 -4.23
CA LYS A 116 3.10 -18.44 -5.01
C LYS A 116 4.39 -17.89 -5.57
N PRO A 117 4.33 -17.18 -6.71
CA PRO A 117 5.51 -16.50 -7.23
C PRO A 117 5.98 -15.41 -6.28
N ALA A 118 7.27 -15.12 -6.32
CA ALA A 118 7.84 -14.02 -5.56
C ALA A 118 7.27 -12.68 -6.05
N SER A 119 7.07 -11.76 -5.11
CA SER A 119 6.58 -10.41 -5.40
C SER A 119 7.55 -9.38 -4.86
N THR A 120 7.70 -8.28 -5.57
CA THR A 120 8.59 -7.20 -5.18
C THR A 120 7.78 -5.93 -4.94
N ALA A 121 7.98 -5.32 -3.77
CA ALA A 121 7.36 -4.05 -3.42
C ALA A 121 8.45 -3.02 -3.14
N ARG A 122 8.22 -1.78 -3.56
CA ARG A 122 9.15 -0.67 -3.37
C ARG A 122 8.50 0.40 -2.54
N PHE A 123 9.28 0.97 -1.62
CA PHE A 123 8.82 1.99 -0.69
C PHE A 123 9.80 3.14 -0.64
N THR A 124 9.28 4.31 -0.27
CA THR A 124 10.10 5.42 0.19
C THR A 124 9.65 5.73 1.61
N LEU A 125 10.56 5.67 2.56
CA LEU A 125 10.24 5.91 3.96
C LEU A 125 9.94 7.39 4.20
N ARG A 126 9.04 7.65 5.12
CA ARG A 126 8.62 9.00 5.49
C ARG A 126 9.04 9.34 6.90
#